data_abd7a8540fca1990386efeca5f4bbfe3
#
_entry.id   abd7a8540fca1990386efeca5f4bbfe3
#
_cell.length_a   1.000
_cell.length_b   1.000
_cell.length_c   1.000
_cell.angle_alpha   90.00
_cell.angle_beta   90.00
_cell.angle_gamma   90.00
#
_symmetry.space_group_name_H-M   'P 1'
#
loop_
_entity.id
_entity.type
_entity.pdbx_description
1 polymer ?
#
loop_
_entity_poly.entity_id
_entity_poly.type
_entity_poly.pdbx_seq_one_letter_code
_entity_poly.pdbx_strand_id
1 'polypeptide(L)'
;MRVDFNCDIYLTGSNAYLLSSELSTYLSGRYVEVKMLPLSFSEFVDFCGVEFASGGSVALAPGGEPVLFDEMFARYLKYGGMPAIASLSTTQAQHSAYMSGVYEAIAVRDIVNRERGKGKSAVTDPSLLRHVAEFLADNIGNEYSPNGIAGALTSTGSKTTNKTVSSYVGALEEAFLFYRATRYDLHGKALLKTNPKEYIVDTGFR
;
A
#
# COMPACT_ATOMS: atom_id res chain seq x y z
N MET A 1 4.65 -29.90 10.02
CA MET A 1 4.27 -30.25 8.63
C MET A 1 5.49 -30.50 7.74
N ARG A 2 6.40 -29.54 7.52
CA ARG A 2 7.57 -29.75 6.64
C ARG A 2 8.51 -30.89 7.10
N VAL A 3 8.50 -31.23 8.37
CA VAL A 3 9.30 -32.31 8.95
C VAL A 3 8.71 -33.70 8.62
N ASP A 4 7.39 -33.74 8.43
CA ASP A 4 6.67 -35.02 8.20
C ASP A 4 6.36 -35.25 6.71
N PHE A 5 6.43 -34.20 5.89
CA PHE A 5 6.13 -34.29 4.46
C PHE A 5 7.24 -33.59 3.65
N ASN A 6 7.67 -34.25 2.58
CA ASN A 6 8.59 -33.68 1.60
C ASN A 6 7.80 -32.73 0.66
N CYS A 7 7.51 -31.52 1.14
CA CYS A 7 6.74 -30.53 0.40
C CYS A 7 7.24 -29.11 0.69
N ASP A 8 7.03 -28.21 -0.27
CA ASP A 8 7.18 -26.77 -0.08
C ASP A 8 5.85 -26.18 0.41
N ILE A 9 5.93 -25.25 1.37
CA ILE A 9 4.75 -24.60 1.96
C ILE A 9 4.84 -23.12 1.66
N TYR A 10 3.82 -22.61 0.98
CA TYR A 10 3.65 -21.20 0.67
C TYR A 10 2.53 -20.62 1.55
N LEU A 11 2.87 -19.57 2.32
CA LEU A 11 1.93 -18.85 3.16
C LEU A 11 1.77 -17.44 2.60
N THR A 12 0.54 -16.97 2.45
CA THR A 12 0.25 -15.62 1.96
C THR A 12 -0.54 -14.83 2.99
N GLY A 13 -0.36 -13.52 3.01
CA GLY A 13 -1.10 -12.62 3.88
C GLY A 13 -1.03 -11.18 3.42
N SER A 14 -2.04 -10.41 3.76
CA SER A 14 -2.25 -9.02 3.33
C SER A 14 -1.45 -8.00 4.13
N ASN A 15 -0.66 -8.41 5.14
CA ASN A 15 0.13 -7.48 5.94
C ASN A 15 1.41 -8.12 6.50
N ALA A 16 2.35 -7.26 6.90
CA ALA A 16 3.65 -7.64 7.46
C ALA A 16 3.54 -8.48 8.73
N TYR A 17 2.42 -8.42 9.42
CA TYR A 17 2.25 -9.00 10.75
C TYR A 17 2.07 -10.53 10.75
N LEU A 18 1.57 -11.11 9.65
CA LEU A 18 1.36 -12.57 9.56
C LEU A 18 2.64 -13.37 9.82
N LEU A 19 3.80 -12.78 9.53
CA LEU A 19 5.10 -13.40 9.71
C LEU A 19 5.91 -12.81 10.87
N SER A 20 5.48 -11.68 11.46
CA SER A 20 6.34 -10.90 12.37
C SER A 20 6.23 -11.25 13.85
N SER A 21 5.14 -11.84 14.36
CA SER A 21 5.01 -12.00 15.81
C SER A 21 4.81 -13.42 16.31
N GLU A 22 3.82 -14.15 15.85
CA GLU A 22 3.56 -15.51 16.37
C GLU A 22 4.21 -16.58 15.49
N LEU A 23 4.10 -16.43 14.17
CA LEU A 23 4.70 -17.36 13.23
C LEU A 23 6.22 -17.19 13.14
N SER A 24 6.76 -15.97 13.33
CA SER A 24 8.21 -15.76 13.28
C SER A 24 8.94 -16.49 14.40
N THR A 25 8.32 -16.62 15.57
CA THR A 25 8.90 -17.36 16.69
C THR A 25 9.02 -18.87 16.37
N TYR A 26 8.01 -19.45 15.71
CA TYR A 26 8.01 -20.86 15.33
C TYR A 26 8.76 -21.16 14.03
N LEU A 27 8.84 -20.18 13.13
CA LEU A 27 9.43 -20.31 11.79
C LEU A 27 10.79 -19.61 11.67
N SER A 28 11.33 -19.06 12.77
CA SER A 28 12.60 -18.32 12.75
C SER A 28 13.71 -19.10 12.04
N GLY A 29 14.30 -18.49 11.01
CA GLY A 29 15.36 -19.09 10.20
C GLY A 29 14.90 -20.20 9.23
N ARG A 30 13.58 -20.43 9.08
CA ARG A 30 13.01 -21.51 8.25
C ARG A 30 12.08 -21.03 7.15
N TYR A 31 12.04 -19.74 6.85
CA TYR A 31 11.24 -19.17 5.77
C TYR A 31 11.99 -18.09 5.02
N VAL A 32 11.55 -17.83 3.81
CA VAL A 32 11.96 -16.71 2.99
C VAL A 32 10.73 -15.82 2.81
N GLU A 33 10.86 -14.54 3.14
CA GLU A 33 9.79 -13.56 2.92
C GLU A 33 9.90 -12.98 1.52
N VAL A 34 8.79 -13.03 0.77
CA VAL A 34 8.66 -12.40 -0.54
C VAL A 34 7.59 -11.32 -0.43
N LYS A 35 7.99 -10.05 -0.51
CA LYS A 35 7.07 -8.91 -0.52
C LYS A 35 6.56 -8.70 -1.93
N MET A 36 5.25 -8.88 -2.10
CA MET A 36 4.55 -8.63 -3.36
C MET A 36 4.07 -7.19 -3.38
N LEU A 37 4.42 -6.46 -4.43
CA LEU A 37 3.92 -5.11 -4.73
C LEU A 37 2.80 -5.20 -5.77
N PRO A 38 1.96 -4.15 -5.92
CA PRO A 38 1.16 -3.99 -7.12
C PRO A 38 2.03 -4.08 -8.38
N LEU A 39 1.43 -4.41 -9.51
CA LEU A 39 2.15 -4.52 -10.77
C LEU A 39 2.89 -3.21 -11.09
N SER A 40 4.15 -3.29 -11.48
CA SER A 40 4.84 -2.19 -12.15
C SER A 40 4.18 -1.92 -13.50
N PHE A 41 4.48 -0.77 -14.12
CA PHE A 41 3.88 -0.46 -15.42
C PHE A 41 4.20 -1.52 -16.49
N SER A 42 5.42 -2.04 -16.50
CA SER A 42 5.80 -3.12 -17.44
C SER A 42 4.99 -4.39 -17.19
N GLU A 43 4.91 -4.83 -15.93
CA GLU A 43 4.11 -6.00 -15.56
C GLU A 43 2.60 -5.79 -15.81
N PHE A 44 2.10 -4.55 -15.65
CA PHE A 44 0.72 -4.20 -15.98
C PHE A 44 0.44 -4.34 -17.48
N VAL A 45 1.35 -3.89 -18.33
CA VAL A 45 1.27 -4.03 -19.79
C VAL A 45 1.26 -5.52 -20.16
N ASP A 46 2.21 -6.29 -19.63
CA ASP A 46 2.31 -7.75 -19.86
C ASP A 46 1.05 -8.47 -19.38
N PHE A 47 0.53 -8.08 -18.20
CA PHE A 47 -0.68 -8.67 -17.63
C PHE A 47 -1.93 -8.38 -18.49
N CYS A 48 -1.97 -7.24 -19.18
CA CYS A 48 -3.01 -6.90 -20.15
C CYS A 48 -2.83 -7.65 -21.49
N GLY A 49 -1.78 -8.43 -21.67
CA GLY A 49 -1.48 -9.15 -22.91
C GLY A 49 -1.07 -8.22 -24.05
N VAL A 50 -0.48 -7.06 -23.73
CA VAL A 50 -0.04 -6.05 -24.71
C VAL A 50 1.47 -6.08 -24.78
N GLU A 51 2.02 -6.05 -25.98
CA GLU A 51 3.46 -6.01 -26.22
C GLU A 51 3.80 -4.82 -27.12
N PHE A 52 4.55 -3.86 -26.60
CA PHE A 52 5.08 -2.73 -27.37
C PHE A 52 6.46 -3.10 -27.95
N ALA A 53 6.65 -2.86 -29.23
CA ALA A 53 7.98 -2.94 -29.83
C ALA A 53 8.91 -1.91 -29.16
N SER A 54 10.22 -2.20 -29.14
CA SER A 54 11.21 -1.28 -28.55
C SER A 54 11.13 0.11 -29.20
N GLY A 55 10.76 1.11 -28.41
CA GLY A 55 10.53 2.48 -28.89
C GLY A 55 9.21 2.67 -29.65
N GLY A 56 8.36 1.65 -29.73
CA GLY A 56 7.03 1.75 -30.35
C GLY A 56 6.02 2.43 -29.42
N SER A 57 5.17 3.27 -30.02
CA SER A 57 4.08 3.96 -29.31
C SER A 57 2.70 3.32 -29.50
N VAL A 58 2.62 2.29 -30.33
CA VAL A 58 1.38 1.56 -30.66
C VAL A 58 1.62 0.07 -30.56
N ALA A 59 0.71 -0.65 -29.95
CA ALA A 59 0.64 -2.10 -29.87
C ALA A 59 -0.76 -2.60 -30.25
N LEU A 60 -0.94 -3.90 -30.34
CA LEU A 60 -2.25 -4.52 -30.49
C LEU A 60 -2.63 -5.23 -29.18
N ALA A 61 -3.84 -5.00 -28.72
CA ALA A 61 -4.44 -5.80 -27.65
C ALA A 61 -4.72 -7.24 -28.14
N PRO A 62 -4.94 -8.21 -27.25
CA PRO A 62 -5.31 -9.59 -27.62
C PRO A 62 -6.53 -9.68 -28.55
N GLY A 63 -7.43 -8.70 -28.52
CA GLY A 63 -8.58 -8.57 -29.41
C GLY A 63 -8.27 -7.97 -30.81
N GLY A 64 -7.01 -7.57 -31.06
CA GLY A 64 -6.60 -6.91 -32.30
C GLY A 64 -6.85 -5.41 -32.35
N GLU A 65 -7.33 -4.81 -31.27
CA GLU A 65 -7.55 -3.36 -31.16
C GLU A 65 -6.21 -2.64 -30.92
N PRO A 66 -5.99 -1.47 -31.57
CA PRO A 66 -4.80 -0.68 -31.33
C PRO A 66 -4.82 -0.07 -29.93
N VAL A 67 -3.69 -0.15 -29.25
CA VAL A 67 -3.47 0.43 -27.90
C VAL A 67 -2.30 1.39 -28.00
N LEU A 68 -2.49 2.62 -27.53
CA LEU A 68 -1.44 3.62 -27.45
C LEU A 68 -0.69 3.52 -26.11
N PHE A 69 0.63 3.65 -26.16
CA PHE A 69 1.49 3.62 -24.97
C PHE A 69 1.06 4.69 -23.94
N ASP A 70 0.84 5.92 -24.40
CA ASP A 70 0.47 7.04 -23.53
C ASP A 70 -0.91 6.84 -22.88
N GLU A 71 -1.86 6.23 -23.58
CA GLU A 71 -3.18 5.89 -23.03
C GLU A 71 -3.06 4.78 -21.96
N MET A 72 -2.26 3.76 -22.23
CA MET A 72 -1.99 2.69 -21.28
C MET A 72 -1.29 3.24 -20.03
N PHE A 73 -0.30 4.10 -20.21
CA PHE A 73 0.41 4.75 -19.11
C PHE A 73 -0.49 5.67 -18.31
N ALA A 74 -1.32 6.49 -18.96
CA ALA A 74 -2.31 7.33 -18.30
C ALA A 74 -3.33 6.50 -17.51
N ARG A 75 -3.78 5.37 -18.05
CA ARG A 75 -4.64 4.41 -17.37
C ARG A 75 -3.98 3.86 -16.11
N TYR A 76 -2.71 3.42 -16.22
CA TYR A 76 -1.94 2.92 -15.09
C TYR A 76 -1.75 3.97 -14.00
N LEU A 77 -1.37 5.19 -14.36
CA LEU A 77 -1.22 6.30 -13.40
C LEU A 77 -2.53 6.65 -12.69
N LYS A 78 -3.64 6.59 -13.42
CA LYS A 78 -4.96 6.95 -12.89
C LYS A 78 -5.56 5.85 -12.02
N TYR A 79 -5.38 4.58 -12.40
CA TYR A 79 -6.10 3.48 -11.80
C TYR A 79 -5.22 2.50 -11.02
N GLY A 80 -3.92 2.66 -11.09
CA GLY A 80 -2.96 1.84 -10.36
C GLY A 80 -2.63 0.52 -11.03
N GLY A 81 -1.82 -0.27 -10.32
CA GLY A 81 -1.27 -1.55 -10.76
C GLY A 81 -1.88 -2.77 -10.07
N MET A 82 -3.05 -2.67 -9.44
CA MET A 82 -3.70 -3.86 -8.89
C MET A 82 -4.10 -4.83 -10.01
N PRO A 83 -3.77 -6.15 -9.92
CA PRO A 83 -4.05 -7.13 -10.98
C PRO A 83 -5.52 -7.17 -11.41
N ALA A 84 -6.46 -7.00 -10.47
CA ALA A 84 -7.89 -6.94 -10.78
C ALA A 84 -8.24 -5.74 -11.68
N ILE A 85 -7.52 -4.62 -11.57
CA ILE A 85 -7.70 -3.44 -12.40
C ILE A 85 -7.16 -3.67 -13.81
N ALA A 86 -6.05 -4.38 -13.93
CA ALA A 86 -5.48 -4.73 -15.22
C ALA A 86 -6.41 -5.65 -16.03
N SER A 87 -7.06 -6.61 -15.37
CA SER A 87 -7.92 -7.61 -16.02
C SER A 87 -9.34 -7.13 -16.35
N LEU A 88 -9.80 -6.03 -15.75
CA LEU A 88 -11.17 -5.54 -15.94
C LEU A 88 -11.20 -4.34 -16.89
N SER A 89 -12.03 -4.41 -17.95
CA SER A 89 -12.47 -3.25 -18.72
C SER A 89 -13.51 -2.47 -17.90
N THR A 90 -13.06 -1.81 -16.83
CA THR A 90 -13.96 -1.20 -15.85
C THR A 90 -14.25 0.27 -16.14
N THR A 91 -15.48 0.68 -15.84
CA THR A 91 -15.83 2.10 -15.76
C THR A 91 -15.15 2.75 -14.54
N GLN A 92 -14.97 4.05 -14.56
CA GLN A 92 -14.41 4.79 -13.41
C GLN A 92 -15.16 4.52 -12.10
N ALA A 93 -16.50 4.38 -12.15
CA ALA A 93 -17.31 4.10 -10.96
C ALA A 93 -17.02 2.71 -10.37
N GLN A 94 -16.88 1.69 -11.22
CA GLN A 94 -16.53 0.32 -10.78
C GLN A 94 -15.13 0.28 -10.19
N HIS A 95 -14.19 1.03 -10.78
CA HIS A 95 -12.84 1.17 -10.27
C HIS A 95 -12.80 1.78 -8.87
N SER A 96 -13.44 2.94 -8.68
CA SER A 96 -13.52 3.59 -7.37
C SER A 96 -14.20 2.69 -6.32
N ALA A 97 -15.26 1.97 -6.70
CA ALA A 97 -15.92 1.02 -5.81
C ALA A 97 -14.99 -0.13 -5.40
N TYR A 98 -14.22 -0.67 -6.35
CA TYR A 98 -13.23 -1.72 -6.07
C TYR A 98 -12.15 -1.24 -5.10
N MET A 99 -11.51 -0.09 -5.38
CA MET A 99 -10.44 0.46 -4.54
C MET A 99 -10.94 0.86 -3.15
N SER A 100 -12.15 1.41 -3.04
CA SER A 100 -12.80 1.65 -1.75
C SER A 100 -13.02 0.35 -0.98
N GLY A 101 -13.47 -0.71 -1.65
CA GLY A 101 -13.64 -2.03 -1.02
C GLY A 101 -12.32 -2.64 -0.54
N VAL A 102 -11.24 -2.49 -1.30
CA VAL A 102 -9.90 -2.92 -0.89
C VAL A 102 -9.42 -2.12 0.32
N TYR A 103 -9.57 -0.79 0.30
CA TYR A 103 -9.22 0.07 1.43
C TYR A 103 -10.00 -0.33 2.70
N GLU A 104 -11.31 -0.50 2.62
CA GLU A 104 -12.16 -0.90 3.75
C GLU A 104 -11.74 -2.29 4.30
N ALA A 105 -11.42 -3.24 3.43
CA ALA A 105 -10.92 -4.54 3.86
C ALA A 105 -9.60 -4.41 4.64
N ILE A 106 -8.66 -3.62 4.16
CA ILE A 106 -7.37 -3.40 4.81
C ILE A 106 -7.55 -2.56 6.08
N ALA A 107 -8.17 -1.38 5.98
CA ALA A 107 -8.26 -0.43 7.08
C ALA A 107 -9.13 -0.95 8.22
N VAL A 108 -10.33 -1.47 7.93
CA VAL A 108 -11.30 -1.88 8.96
C VAL A 108 -11.03 -3.30 9.42
N ARG A 109 -10.87 -4.24 8.50
CA ARG A 109 -10.71 -5.66 8.85
C ARG A 109 -9.31 -5.96 9.40
N ASP A 110 -8.28 -5.52 8.71
CA ASP A 110 -6.92 -5.91 9.06
C ASP A 110 -6.30 -5.00 10.13
N ILE A 111 -6.57 -3.70 10.12
CA ILE A 111 -6.01 -2.78 11.11
C ILE A 111 -6.87 -2.74 12.38
N VAL A 112 -8.13 -2.33 12.27
CA VAL A 112 -8.98 -2.06 13.43
C VAL A 112 -9.35 -3.35 14.20
N ASN A 113 -9.77 -4.40 13.49
CA ASN A 113 -10.18 -5.65 14.15
C ASN A 113 -9.01 -6.39 14.79
N ARG A 114 -7.84 -6.35 14.15
CA ARG A 114 -6.63 -6.97 14.69
C ARG A 114 -6.15 -6.32 15.98
N GLU A 115 -6.13 -5.00 16.03
CA GLU A 115 -5.74 -4.26 17.22
C GLU A 115 -6.70 -4.50 18.39
N ARG A 116 -8.00 -4.67 18.13
CA ARG A 116 -8.99 -5.06 19.15
C ARG A 116 -8.70 -6.45 19.74
N GLY A 117 -8.24 -7.40 18.93
CA GLY A 117 -7.90 -8.76 19.37
C GLY A 117 -6.69 -8.83 20.29
N LYS A 118 -5.78 -7.86 20.26
CA LYS A 118 -4.55 -7.82 21.09
C LYS A 118 -4.73 -7.14 22.45
N GLY A 119 -5.90 -6.61 22.76
CA GLY A 119 -6.16 -5.90 24.02
C GLY A 119 -5.41 -4.56 24.18
N LYS A 120 -4.68 -4.13 23.16
CA LYS A 120 -3.99 -2.83 23.07
C LYS A 120 -4.36 -2.19 21.74
N SER A 121 -5.55 -1.62 21.66
CA SER A 121 -6.00 -0.96 20.45
C SER A 121 -5.20 0.32 20.23
N ALA A 122 -4.20 0.27 19.34
CA ALA A 122 -3.52 1.47 18.86
C ALA A 122 -4.42 2.29 17.93
N VAL A 123 -5.33 1.62 17.19
CA VAL A 123 -6.29 2.23 16.27
C VAL A 123 -7.71 1.96 16.77
N THR A 124 -8.33 2.96 17.37
CA THR A 124 -9.68 2.87 17.96
C THR A 124 -10.75 3.54 17.11
N ASP A 125 -10.37 4.51 16.29
CA ASP A 125 -11.25 5.35 15.49
C ASP A 125 -10.98 5.15 13.98
N PRO A 126 -11.84 4.40 13.26
CA PRO A 126 -11.70 4.19 11.81
C PRO A 126 -11.83 5.49 11.01
N SER A 127 -12.61 6.47 11.49
CA SER A 127 -12.78 7.76 10.81
C SER A 127 -11.49 8.57 10.88
N LEU A 128 -10.84 8.61 12.04
CA LEU A 128 -9.55 9.26 12.20
C LEU A 128 -8.46 8.55 11.37
N LEU A 129 -8.48 7.21 11.29
CA LEU A 129 -7.56 6.46 10.43
C LEU A 129 -7.70 6.88 8.97
N ARG A 130 -8.94 7.04 8.50
CA ARG A 130 -9.23 7.52 7.14
C ARG A 130 -8.68 8.91 6.91
N HIS A 131 -8.94 9.87 7.82
CA HIS A 131 -8.42 11.23 7.69
C HIS A 131 -6.88 11.28 7.68
N VAL A 132 -6.22 10.43 8.46
CA VAL A 132 -4.74 10.30 8.42
C VAL A 132 -4.28 9.76 7.08
N ALA A 133 -4.95 8.73 6.54
CA ALA A 133 -4.61 8.16 5.23
C ALA A 133 -4.83 9.17 4.09
N GLU A 134 -5.95 9.90 4.09
CA GLU A 134 -6.25 10.97 3.13
C GLU A 134 -5.20 12.07 3.18
N PHE A 135 -4.83 12.53 4.39
CA PHE A 135 -3.78 13.53 4.56
C PHE A 135 -2.45 13.06 3.95
N LEU A 136 -2.04 11.81 4.20
CA LEU A 136 -0.82 11.25 3.64
C LEU A 136 -0.90 11.12 2.11
N ALA A 137 -2.05 10.70 1.58
CA ALA A 137 -2.28 10.57 0.14
C ALA A 137 -2.20 11.93 -0.59
N ASP A 138 -2.69 13.00 0.03
CA ASP A 138 -2.59 14.35 -0.51
C ASP A 138 -1.19 14.95 -0.43
N ASN A 139 -0.36 14.44 0.49
CA ASN A 139 0.99 14.93 0.76
C ASN A 139 2.09 13.93 0.37
N ILE A 140 1.85 13.06 -0.60
CA ILE A 140 2.83 12.08 -1.08
C ILE A 140 4.15 12.76 -1.47
N GLY A 141 5.26 12.21 -0.93
CA GLY A 141 6.60 12.71 -1.22
C GLY A 141 6.97 14.01 -0.53
N ASN A 142 6.07 14.63 0.24
CA ASN A 142 6.37 15.77 1.09
C ASN A 142 6.82 15.30 2.48
N GLU A 143 7.68 16.08 3.10
CA GLU A 143 8.05 15.85 4.51
C GLU A 143 6.86 16.16 5.41
N TYR A 144 6.63 15.30 6.40
CA TYR A 144 5.58 15.51 7.40
C TYR A 144 6.08 15.28 8.82
N SER A 145 5.36 15.81 9.79
CA SER A 145 5.53 15.46 11.19
C SER A 145 4.19 15.04 11.80
N PRO A 146 4.18 14.08 12.74
CA PRO A 146 2.95 13.71 13.45
C PRO A 146 2.26 14.89 14.14
N ASN A 147 3.03 15.87 14.62
CA ASN A 147 2.48 17.12 15.15
C ASN A 147 1.79 17.97 14.09
N GLY A 148 2.38 18.07 12.90
CA GLY A 148 1.78 18.80 11.78
C GLY A 148 0.45 18.19 11.35
N ILE A 149 0.40 16.86 11.20
CA ILE A 149 -0.85 16.14 10.90
C ILE A 149 -1.88 16.34 12.02
N ALA A 150 -1.47 16.16 13.30
CA ALA A 150 -2.40 16.35 14.42
C ALA A 150 -2.96 17.78 14.48
N GLY A 151 -2.13 18.78 14.20
CA GLY A 151 -2.56 20.18 14.11
C GLY A 151 -3.57 20.41 12.97
N ALA A 152 -3.27 19.92 11.77
CA ALA A 152 -4.15 20.01 10.61
C ALA A 152 -5.52 19.35 10.88
N LEU A 153 -5.53 18.11 11.39
CA LEU A 153 -6.76 17.38 11.70
C LEU A 153 -7.55 18.04 12.83
N THR A 154 -6.88 18.58 13.84
CA THR A 154 -7.56 19.30 14.93
C THR A 154 -8.21 20.58 14.43
N SER A 155 -7.59 21.31 13.49
CA SER A 155 -8.15 22.53 12.91
C SER A 155 -9.40 22.27 12.05
N THR A 156 -9.54 21.06 11.51
CA THR A 156 -10.73 20.60 10.77
C THR A 156 -11.78 19.89 11.63
N GLY A 157 -11.61 19.92 12.98
CA GLY A 157 -12.57 19.36 13.93
C GLY A 157 -12.25 17.94 14.43
N SER A 158 -11.24 17.27 13.88
CA SER A 158 -10.81 15.93 14.31
C SER A 158 -9.73 16.03 15.39
N LYS A 159 -10.14 16.24 16.64
CA LYS A 159 -9.20 16.39 17.76
C LYS A 159 -8.36 15.14 17.97
N THR A 160 -7.04 15.25 17.85
CA THR A 160 -6.11 14.14 17.97
C THR A 160 -4.75 14.57 18.56
N THR A 161 -3.86 13.60 18.81
CA THR A 161 -2.53 13.84 19.34
C THR A 161 -1.45 13.29 18.38
N ASN A 162 -0.23 13.82 18.49
CA ASN A 162 0.91 13.32 17.72
C ASN A 162 1.18 11.82 17.95
N LYS A 163 0.97 11.33 19.19
CA LYS A 163 1.15 9.92 19.53
C LYS A 163 0.13 9.04 18.82
N THR A 164 -1.13 9.48 18.77
CA THR A 164 -2.20 8.79 18.04
C THR A 164 -1.90 8.76 16.54
N VAL A 165 -1.53 9.91 15.96
CA VAL A 165 -1.16 10.00 14.54
C VAL A 165 0.01 9.08 14.22
N SER A 166 1.08 9.09 15.02
CA SER A 166 2.24 8.19 14.81
C SER A 166 1.84 6.71 14.81
N SER A 167 0.95 6.33 15.73
CA SER A 167 0.44 4.96 15.81
C SER A 167 -0.40 4.59 14.57
N TYR A 168 -1.21 5.52 14.06
CA TYR A 168 -2.05 5.30 12.88
C TYR A 168 -1.22 5.23 11.60
N VAL A 169 -0.22 6.09 11.46
CA VAL A 169 0.72 6.01 10.33
C VAL A 169 1.46 4.66 10.35
N GLY A 170 1.98 4.24 11.50
CA GLY A 170 2.63 2.93 11.64
C GLY A 170 1.69 1.76 11.27
N ALA A 171 0.42 1.83 11.63
CA ALA A 171 -0.55 0.80 11.26
C ALA A 171 -0.82 0.76 9.73
N LEU A 172 -0.85 1.93 9.07
CA LEU A 172 -0.99 2.03 7.61
C LEU A 172 0.26 1.49 6.88
N GLU A 173 1.46 1.72 7.43
CA GLU A 173 2.71 1.15 6.93
C GLU A 173 2.75 -0.39 7.09
N GLU A 174 2.38 -0.89 8.27
CA GLU A 174 2.31 -2.33 8.53
C GLU A 174 1.28 -3.05 7.64
N ALA A 175 0.24 -2.34 7.22
CA ALA A 175 -0.78 -2.84 6.29
C ALA A 175 -0.37 -2.69 4.81
N PHE A 176 0.86 -2.23 4.53
CA PHE A 176 1.38 -2.00 3.18
C PHE A 176 0.58 -1.01 2.33
N LEU A 177 -0.16 -0.08 2.97
CA LEU A 177 -0.83 1.01 2.24
C LEU A 177 0.12 2.15 1.93
N PHE A 178 1.10 2.38 2.81
CA PHE A 178 2.12 3.42 2.64
C PHE A 178 3.51 2.86 2.89
N TYR A 179 4.50 3.47 2.25
CA TYR A 179 5.93 3.20 2.44
C TYR A 179 6.63 4.45 2.92
N ARG A 180 7.31 4.30 4.05
CA ARG A 180 8.16 5.35 4.59
C ARG A 180 9.49 5.43 3.86
N ALA A 181 9.81 6.61 3.35
CA ALA A 181 11.14 6.97 2.88
C ALA A 181 11.82 7.89 3.89
N THR A 182 12.95 7.45 4.40
CA THR A 182 13.80 8.27 5.28
C THR A 182 14.96 8.85 4.47
N ARG A 183 15.41 10.03 4.85
CA ARG A 183 16.56 10.64 4.21
C ARG A 183 17.79 9.75 4.42
N TYR A 184 18.50 9.45 3.34
CA TYR A 184 19.82 8.83 3.43
C TYR A 184 20.87 9.91 3.68
N ASP A 185 21.64 9.76 4.76
CA ASP A 185 22.76 10.67 5.09
C ASP A 185 24.05 9.88 5.15
N LEU A 186 24.99 10.23 4.28
CA LEU A 186 26.32 9.62 4.22
C LEU A 186 27.14 9.81 5.51
N HIS A 187 26.85 10.85 6.28
CA HIS A 187 27.56 11.19 7.53
C HIS A 187 26.83 10.69 8.80
N GLY A 188 25.68 10.05 8.67
CA GLY A 188 24.99 9.29 9.71
C GLY A 188 24.33 10.07 10.85
N LYS A 189 24.55 11.38 10.99
CA LYS A 189 24.06 12.19 12.12
C LYS A 189 22.71 12.87 11.87
N ALA A 190 22.31 13.04 10.60
CA ALA A 190 21.08 13.75 10.24
C ALA A 190 19.86 12.82 10.13
N LEU A 191 20.05 11.51 10.07
CA LEU A 191 18.96 10.52 9.93
C LEU A 191 17.86 10.64 11.01
N LEU A 192 18.25 11.00 12.25
CA LEU A 192 17.33 11.13 13.38
C LEU A 192 16.64 12.50 13.47
N LYS A 193 17.04 13.46 12.64
CA LYS A 193 16.56 14.85 12.72
C LYS A 193 15.64 15.26 11.56
N THR A 194 15.52 14.43 10.53
CA THR A 194 14.73 14.76 9.35
C THR A 194 13.35 14.09 9.41
N ASN A 195 12.34 14.85 9.04
CA ASN A 195 11.00 14.30 8.87
C ASN A 195 10.97 13.28 7.73
N PRO A 196 10.24 12.17 7.88
CA PRO A 196 10.07 11.19 6.81
C PRO A 196 9.13 11.70 5.72
N LYS A 197 9.14 10.99 4.59
CA LYS A 197 8.16 11.10 3.52
C LYS A 197 7.40 9.80 3.41
N GLU A 198 6.11 9.88 3.07
CA GLU A 198 5.31 8.69 2.76
C GLU A 198 5.01 8.62 1.26
N TYR A 199 4.98 7.39 0.76
CA TYR A 199 4.57 7.06 -0.59
C TYR A 199 3.46 6.02 -0.54
N ILE A 200 2.40 6.25 -1.31
CA ILE A 200 1.31 5.29 -1.40
C ILE A 200 1.74 4.08 -2.23
N VAL A 201 1.26 2.89 -1.85
CA VAL A 201 1.65 1.64 -2.51
C VAL A 201 1.14 1.55 -3.95
N ASP A 202 -0.02 2.14 -4.21
CA ASP A 202 -0.69 2.11 -5.49
C ASP A 202 -1.42 3.43 -5.75
N THR A 203 -1.22 4.00 -6.93
CA THR A 203 -1.83 5.28 -7.32
C THR A 203 -3.35 5.23 -7.38
N GLY A 204 -3.94 4.05 -7.55
CA GLY A 204 -5.38 3.85 -7.55
C GLY A 204 -6.08 4.13 -6.20
N PHE A 205 -5.32 4.24 -5.10
CA PHE A 205 -5.85 4.64 -3.79
C PHE A 205 -5.92 6.15 -3.58
N ARG A 206 -5.46 6.95 -4.55
CA ARG A 206 -5.43 8.42 -4.47
C ARG A 206 -6.68 9.08 -5.02
#